data_542afac0b5675b02bbefe401d9b13e5a
#
_entry.id   542afac0b5675b02bbefe401d9b13e5a
#
_cell.length_a   1.000
_cell.length_b   1.000
_cell.length_c   1.000
_cell.angle_alpha   90.00
_cell.angle_beta   90.00
_cell.angle_gamma   90.00
#
_symmetry.space_group_name_H-M   'P 1'
#
loop_
_entity.id
_entity.type
_entity.pdbx_description
1 polymer ?
#
loop_
_entity_poly.entity_id
_entity_poly.type
_entity_poly.pdbx_seq_one_letter_code
_entity_poly.pdbx_strand_id
1 'polypeptide(L)'
;MVRRFRALVAHPQVEALGELAEMLGGLGLVVETARTTVEALNKLRVHPAHVVVAFHLTASFDGVSLLESSALPAPDALRIALVSSPDEAIELDYRPAHNGIIIRLVAKPSERSRLVALVGEAVKLLNLVEEQRELVRKLSIDQSKMQRRETLLDTVVKERTKELEESYEKLKIANRQALFGLAEAIEAKDPYTKGHCGRVAAYSLLLAKEAGYPADGLETLEFGAFLHDIGKIGIKDAVLLKPGPLDDAEWAHMREHPVKGDEIASKIEMLRPIMPAVRNHHERWDGSGYPDKMVGQAIPLVARIVAIADAYDAMATDRPYKKALPIEECEAVLLKTAGKMYDPDLIEVFVKRKLGTLYREDYDDLPYDDGHVASST
;
A
#
# COMPACT_ATOMS: atom_id res chain seq x y z
N MET A 1 41.63 18.87 -5.34
CA MET A 1 42.44 20.09 -5.01
C MET A 1 42.50 20.18 -3.51
N VAL A 2 43.68 19.98 -2.93
CA VAL A 2 43.90 20.17 -1.47
C VAL A 2 43.73 21.66 -1.20
N ARG A 3 42.65 22.05 -0.54
CA ARG A 3 42.48 23.45 -0.07
C ARG A 3 43.61 23.72 0.94
N ARG A 4 44.51 24.62 0.60
CA ARG A 4 45.55 25.02 1.53
C ARG A 4 44.94 26.03 2.49
N PHE A 5 44.94 25.71 3.78
CA PHE A 5 44.56 26.67 4.83
C PHE A 5 45.55 27.85 4.84
N ARG A 6 45.07 29.02 5.27
CA ARG A 6 45.87 30.25 5.28
C ARG A 6 46.24 30.62 6.69
N ALA A 7 47.46 31.10 6.85
CA ALA A 7 47.93 31.75 8.08
C ALA A 7 48.40 33.17 7.77
N LEU A 8 48.16 34.08 8.67
CA LEU A 8 48.78 35.41 8.69
C LEU A 8 49.75 35.50 9.86
N VAL A 9 50.95 35.91 9.59
CA VAL A 9 51.98 36.18 10.59
C VAL A 9 52.33 37.70 10.60
N ALA A 10 52.20 38.31 11.74
CA ALA A 10 52.50 39.74 11.90
C ALA A 10 53.64 39.99 12.86
N HIS A 11 54.73 40.66 12.38
CA HIS A 11 55.90 41.06 13.13
C HIS A 11 56.57 42.22 12.45
N PRO A 12 57.12 43.24 13.22
CA PRO A 12 57.76 44.38 12.61
C PRO A 12 59.13 44.08 11.96
N GLN A 13 59.80 42.98 12.37
CA GLN A 13 61.13 42.60 11.87
C GLN A 13 61.02 41.54 10.79
N VAL A 14 61.73 41.68 9.66
CA VAL A 14 61.64 40.81 8.47
C VAL A 14 62.20 39.42 8.75
N GLU A 15 63.30 39.30 9.52
CA GLU A 15 63.93 38.03 9.80
C GLU A 15 63.00 37.08 10.60
N ALA A 16 62.36 37.61 11.66
CA ALA A 16 61.38 36.84 12.44
C ALA A 16 60.15 36.43 11.66
N LEU A 17 59.72 37.27 10.71
CA LEU A 17 58.64 36.92 9.78
C LEU A 17 59.04 35.75 8.88
N GLY A 18 60.22 35.70 8.34
CA GLY A 18 60.75 34.68 7.49
C GLY A 18 60.75 33.28 8.15
N GLU A 19 61.36 33.24 9.38
CA GLU A 19 61.42 32.00 10.16
C GLU A 19 60.06 31.43 10.50
N LEU A 20 59.13 32.28 10.95
CA LEU A 20 57.78 31.82 11.28
C LEU A 20 56.96 31.39 10.02
N ALA A 21 57.13 32.12 8.93
CA ALA A 21 56.47 31.79 7.67
C ALA A 21 56.94 30.43 7.13
N GLU A 22 58.25 30.15 7.19
CA GLU A 22 58.80 28.85 6.79
C GLU A 22 58.27 27.71 7.69
N MET A 23 58.30 27.93 8.99
CA MET A 23 57.85 26.96 9.98
C MET A 23 56.37 26.61 9.80
N LEU A 24 55.49 27.59 9.65
CA LEU A 24 54.04 27.36 9.42
C LEU A 24 53.75 26.83 8.02
N GLY A 25 54.54 27.22 7.03
CA GLY A 25 54.51 26.68 5.70
C GLY A 25 54.78 25.17 5.66
N GLY A 26 55.71 24.69 6.50
CA GLY A 26 55.97 23.26 6.70
C GLY A 26 54.81 22.46 7.24
N LEU A 27 53.80 23.08 7.85
CA LEU A 27 52.55 22.49 8.26
C LEU A 27 51.46 22.45 7.13
N GLY A 28 51.84 22.86 5.91
CA GLY A 28 50.93 22.87 4.75
C GLY A 28 50.04 24.12 4.64
N LEU A 29 50.33 25.17 5.43
CA LEU A 29 49.60 26.42 5.36
C LEU A 29 50.17 27.33 4.27
N VAL A 30 49.29 28.13 3.66
CA VAL A 30 49.70 29.29 2.83
C VAL A 30 49.87 30.45 3.78
N VAL A 31 51.14 30.90 3.96
CA VAL A 31 51.47 31.93 4.95
C VAL A 31 51.62 33.28 4.27
N GLU A 32 50.86 34.25 4.75
CA GLU A 32 51.01 35.66 4.42
C GLU A 32 51.68 36.37 5.62
N THR A 33 52.52 37.31 5.34
CA THR A 33 53.26 38.08 6.40
C THR A 33 52.84 39.54 6.37
N ALA A 34 52.86 40.20 7.51
CA ALA A 34 52.60 41.65 7.64
C ALA A 34 53.54 42.31 8.65
N ARG A 35 53.95 43.50 8.31
CA ARG A 35 54.89 44.27 9.19
C ARG A 35 54.17 45.30 10.05
N THR A 36 52.90 45.61 9.68
CA THR A 36 52.11 46.59 10.43
C THR A 36 50.72 46.05 10.67
N THR A 37 49.98 46.51 11.67
CA THR A 37 48.62 46.19 11.98
C THR A 37 47.67 46.50 10.79
N VAL A 38 47.93 47.68 10.16
CA VAL A 38 47.08 48.07 8.98
C VAL A 38 47.25 47.12 7.78
N GLU A 39 48.51 46.73 7.49
CA GLU A 39 48.83 45.79 6.46
C GLU A 39 48.16 44.41 6.73
N ALA A 40 48.30 43.93 7.97
CA ALA A 40 47.70 42.69 8.40
C ALA A 40 46.16 42.67 8.22
N LEU A 41 45.49 43.70 8.72
CA LEU A 41 44.02 43.81 8.59
C LEU A 41 43.55 43.94 7.13
N ASN A 42 44.31 44.67 6.30
CA ASN A 42 43.99 44.76 4.87
C ASN A 42 44.14 43.41 4.18
N LYS A 43 45.17 42.62 4.47
CA LYS A 43 45.35 41.27 3.95
C LYS A 43 44.21 40.32 4.39
N LEU A 44 43.83 40.36 5.70
CA LEU A 44 42.72 39.55 6.21
C LEU A 44 41.37 39.88 5.61
N ARG A 45 41.13 41.15 5.22
CA ARG A 45 39.90 41.55 4.52
C ARG A 45 39.81 40.98 3.12
N VAL A 46 40.94 40.86 2.42
CA VAL A 46 41.00 40.29 1.06
C VAL A 46 40.99 38.77 1.11
N HIS A 47 41.79 38.21 2.01
CA HIS A 47 41.98 36.79 2.19
C HIS A 47 41.89 36.42 3.67
N PRO A 48 40.73 36.06 4.20
CA PRO A 48 40.58 35.61 5.57
C PRO A 48 41.51 34.42 5.88
N ALA A 49 42.23 34.52 6.98
CA ALA A 49 43.11 33.47 7.44
C ALA A 49 42.43 32.55 8.44
N HIS A 50 42.87 31.30 8.53
CA HIS A 50 42.41 30.30 9.51
C HIS A 50 43.24 30.33 10.79
N VAL A 51 44.48 30.89 10.70
CA VAL A 51 45.40 31.08 11.82
C VAL A 51 45.98 32.47 11.69
N VAL A 52 45.95 33.24 12.78
CA VAL A 52 46.58 34.56 12.87
C VAL A 52 47.57 34.52 14.02
N VAL A 53 48.83 34.73 13.71
CA VAL A 53 49.93 34.82 14.71
C VAL A 53 50.45 36.20 14.68
N ALA A 54 50.45 36.86 15.84
CA ALA A 54 51.01 38.22 15.98
C ALA A 54 51.94 38.28 17.16
N PHE A 55 53.12 38.94 16.98
CA PHE A 55 53.96 39.30 18.09
C PHE A 55 53.37 40.51 18.82
N HIS A 56 53.46 40.48 20.12
CA HIS A 56 53.17 41.65 20.97
C HIS A 56 54.51 42.21 21.57
N LEU A 57 54.83 43.42 21.18
CA LEU A 57 55.98 44.13 21.60
C LEU A 57 55.51 45.48 22.14
N THR A 58 55.46 45.61 23.47
CA THR A 58 54.83 46.73 24.21
C THR A 58 55.27 48.10 23.76
N ALA A 59 56.53 48.25 23.26
CA ALA A 59 57.05 49.51 22.81
C ALA A 59 56.95 49.85 21.31
N SER A 60 56.65 48.84 20.43
CA SER A 60 56.73 49.03 18.98
C SER A 60 55.66 48.37 18.14
N PHE A 61 54.95 47.40 18.66
CA PHE A 61 53.94 46.69 17.91
C PHE A 61 52.88 46.02 18.84
N ASP A 62 51.62 46.49 18.77
CA ASP A 62 50.55 45.94 19.58
C ASP A 62 49.89 44.79 18.84
N GLY A 63 50.41 43.57 18.97
CA GLY A 63 49.91 42.35 18.36
C GLY A 63 48.56 41.90 18.93
N VAL A 64 48.28 42.23 20.21
CA VAL A 64 47.01 41.85 20.85
C VAL A 64 45.87 42.65 20.24
N SER A 65 46.03 43.97 20.09
CA SER A 65 45.02 44.80 19.42
C SER A 65 44.78 44.38 17.95
N LEU A 66 45.84 43.92 17.26
CA LEU A 66 45.71 43.32 15.95
C LEU A 66 44.85 42.07 15.98
N LEU A 67 45.11 41.13 16.91
CA LEU A 67 44.37 39.88 17.03
C LEU A 67 42.89 40.12 17.39
N GLU A 68 42.60 41.06 18.26
CA GLU A 68 41.23 41.49 18.58
C GLU A 68 40.53 42.07 17.34
N SER A 69 41.20 42.96 16.62
CA SER A 69 40.66 43.56 15.39
C SER A 69 40.51 42.55 14.25
N SER A 70 41.25 41.44 14.26
CA SER A 70 41.16 40.39 13.28
C SER A 70 39.88 39.55 13.43
N ALA A 71 39.14 39.69 14.52
CA ALA A 71 37.91 38.94 14.76
C ALA A 71 36.81 39.23 13.72
N LEU A 72 36.73 40.45 13.20
CA LEU A 72 35.75 40.81 12.17
C LEU A 72 36.10 40.24 10.81
N PRO A 73 37.33 40.44 10.25
CA PRO A 73 37.68 39.87 8.94
C PRO A 73 37.95 38.35 8.92
N ALA A 74 38.24 37.75 10.07
CA ALA A 74 38.53 36.31 10.19
C ALA A 74 37.92 35.75 11.51
N PRO A 75 36.61 35.63 11.61
CA PRO A 75 35.93 35.28 12.86
C PRO A 75 36.33 33.89 13.40
N ASP A 76 36.50 32.91 12.53
CA ASP A 76 36.82 31.51 12.89
C ASP A 76 38.33 31.24 13.02
N ALA A 77 39.18 32.26 12.93
CA ALA A 77 40.63 32.09 12.98
C ALA A 77 41.13 31.74 14.39
N LEU A 78 42.05 30.78 14.45
CA LEU A 78 42.87 30.57 15.64
C LEU A 78 43.81 31.78 15.79
N ARG A 79 43.77 32.46 16.94
CA ARG A 79 44.55 33.67 17.24
C ARG A 79 45.63 33.36 18.26
N ILE A 80 46.88 33.67 17.93
CA ILE A 80 48.03 33.37 18.76
C ILE A 80 48.85 34.65 18.94
N ALA A 81 48.98 35.08 20.18
CA ALA A 81 49.92 36.19 20.58
C ALA A 81 51.27 35.61 21.01
N LEU A 82 52.31 36.04 20.38
CA LEU A 82 53.70 35.75 20.83
C LEU A 82 54.20 36.90 21.64
N VAL A 83 54.58 36.67 22.90
CA VAL A 83 55.01 37.66 23.86
C VAL A 83 56.47 37.47 24.23
N SER A 84 57.17 38.52 24.66
CA SER A 84 58.63 38.50 24.94
C SER A 84 58.98 37.87 26.29
N SER A 85 58.05 37.93 27.26
CA SER A 85 58.30 37.42 28.61
C SER A 85 57.05 36.72 29.18
N PRO A 86 57.21 35.84 30.19
CA PRO A 86 56.07 35.23 30.90
C PRO A 86 55.23 36.28 31.64
N ASP A 87 55.80 37.33 32.11
CA ASP A 87 55.11 38.42 32.86
C ASP A 87 54.12 39.14 31.90
N GLU A 88 54.56 39.47 30.69
CA GLU A 88 53.68 40.01 29.64
C GLU A 88 52.56 39.08 29.33
N ALA A 89 52.77 37.76 29.33
CA ALA A 89 51.71 36.77 29.10
C ALA A 89 50.65 36.83 30.21
N ILE A 90 51.08 36.99 31.48
CA ILE A 90 50.17 37.08 32.62
C ILE A 90 49.40 38.40 32.59
N GLU A 91 50.09 39.52 32.31
CA GLU A 91 49.46 40.84 32.23
C GLU A 91 48.35 40.90 31.16
N LEU A 92 48.52 40.19 30.04
CA LEU A 92 47.55 40.10 28.98
C LEU A 92 46.36 39.18 29.33
N ASP A 93 46.52 38.24 30.26
CA ASP A 93 45.43 37.36 30.70
C ASP A 93 44.30 38.08 31.44
N TYR A 94 44.61 39.25 32.02
CA TYR A 94 43.61 40.11 32.68
C TYR A 94 42.84 41.02 31.71
N ARG A 95 43.19 41.08 30.43
CA ARG A 95 42.40 41.81 29.42
C ARG A 95 41.30 40.94 28.85
N PRO A 96 40.00 41.25 29.04
CA PRO A 96 38.91 40.51 28.44
C PRO A 96 39.02 40.62 26.92
N ALA A 97 39.19 39.50 26.26
CA ALA A 97 39.12 39.43 24.80
C ALA A 97 37.65 39.63 24.38
N HIS A 98 37.36 40.76 23.77
CA HIS A 98 35.99 41.10 23.37
C HIS A 98 35.41 40.19 22.28
N ASN A 99 36.24 39.45 21.52
CA ASN A 99 35.79 38.63 20.39
C ASN A 99 36.67 37.39 20.18
N GLY A 100 36.57 36.40 21.07
CA GLY A 100 37.17 35.07 20.90
C GLY A 100 38.44 34.83 21.71
N ILE A 101 38.91 33.58 21.76
CA ILE A 101 40.03 33.12 22.55
C ILE A 101 41.33 33.48 21.84
N ILE A 102 42.22 34.24 22.51
CA ILE A 102 43.59 34.49 22.06
C ILE A 102 44.51 33.61 22.90
N ILE A 103 45.22 32.71 22.24
CA ILE A 103 46.24 31.87 22.90
C ILE A 103 47.53 32.63 22.96
N ARG A 104 48.14 32.73 24.17
CA ARG A 104 49.35 33.44 24.39
C ARG A 104 50.53 32.49 24.57
N LEU A 105 51.60 32.73 23.85
CA LEU A 105 52.83 31.95 23.92
C LEU A 105 54.04 32.85 24.08
N VAL A 106 55.02 32.45 24.93
CA VAL A 106 56.27 33.17 25.09
C VAL A 106 57.17 32.93 23.88
N ALA A 107 57.68 33.98 23.27
CA ALA A 107 58.51 33.94 22.07
C ALA A 107 59.95 33.50 22.35
N LYS A 108 60.17 32.38 23.03
CA LYS A 108 61.51 31.78 23.26
C LYS A 108 61.75 30.64 22.30
N PRO A 109 63.00 30.30 21.97
CA PRO A 109 63.33 29.16 21.14
C PRO A 109 62.67 27.82 21.62
N SER A 110 62.56 27.66 22.96
CA SER A 110 61.89 26.47 23.55
C SER A 110 60.41 26.42 23.35
N GLU A 111 59.75 27.51 23.03
CA GLU A 111 58.27 27.54 22.76
C GLU A 111 57.92 27.37 21.27
N ARG A 112 58.94 27.38 20.38
CA ARG A 112 58.71 27.15 18.93
C ARG A 112 57.99 25.78 18.65
N SER A 113 58.46 24.75 19.37
CA SER A 113 57.82 23.39 19.25
C SER A 113 56.37 23.38 19.69
N ARG A 114 56.00 24.20 20.69
CA ARG A 114 54.64 24.35 21.19
C ARG A 114 53.75 25.08 20.21
N LEU A 115 54.26 26.12 19.55
CA LEU A 115 53.56 26.83 18.48
C LEU A 115 53.26 25.88 17.29
N VAL A 116 54.27 25.11 16.88
CA VAL A 116 54.11 24.11 15.80
C VAL A 116 53.09 23.06 16.16
N ALA A 117 53.14 22.52 17.37
CA ALA A 117 52.16 21.53 17.84
C ALA A 117 50.75 22.12 17.87
N LEU A 118 50.55 23.30 18.40
CA LEU A 118 49.24 23.97 18.50
C LEU A 118 48.62 24.27 17.12
N VAL A 119 49.43 24.83 16.22
CA VAL A 119 48.98 25.10 14.85
C VAL A 119 48.74 23.80 14.09
N GLY A 120 49.56 22.76 14.30
CA GLY A 120 49.33 21.44 13.72
C GLY A 120 48.02 20.78 14.15
N GLU A 121 47.66 20.92 15.44
CA GLU A 121 46.35 20.45 15.92
C GLU A 121 45.21 21.26 15.31
N ALA A 122 45.34 22.57 15.22
CA ALA A 122 44.34 23.42 14.58
C ALA A 122 44.14 23.05 13.12
N VAL A 123 45.19 22.76 12.36
CA VAL A 123 45.10 22.30 10.98
C VAL A 123 44.37 20.95 10.88
N LYS A 124 44.64 20.01 11.80
CA LYS A 124 43.91 18.74 11.86
C LYS A 124 42.41 18.94 12.10
N LEU A 125 42.08 19.79 13.08
CA LEU A 125 40.66 20.11 13.38
C LEU A 125 39.98 20.79 12.19
N LEU A 126 40.63 21.73 11.52
CA LEU A 126 40.11 22.38 10.33
C LEU A 126 39.82 21.35 9.19
N ASN A 127 40.74 20.41 8.97
CA ASN A 127 40.52 19.34 8.01
C ASN A 127 39.31 18.48 8.39
N LEU A 128 39.17 18.08 9.64
CA LEU A 128 38.03 17.30 10.12
C LEU A 128 36.71 18.04 9.95
N VAL A 129 36.67 19.33 10.24
CA VAL A 129 35.48 20.16 10.06
C VAL A 129 35.10 20.26 8.58
N GLU A 130 36.07 20.43 7.68
CA GLU A 130 35.79 20.45 6.23
C GLU A 130 35.31 19.10 5.71
N GLU A 131 35.93 18.01 6.15
CA GLU A 131 35.47 16.65 5.82
C GLU A 131 34.03 16.42 6.31
N GLN A 132 33.73 16.83 7.53
CA GLN A 132 32.38 16.74 8.08
C GLN A 132 31.39 17.57 7.27
N ARG A 133 31.73 18.80 6.89
CA ARG A 133 30.87 19.66 6.05
C ARG A 133 30.58 19.03 4.68
N GLU A 134 31.63 18.46 4.07
CA GLU A 134 31.46 17.78 2.78
C GLU A 134 30.57 16.55 2.88
N LEU A 135 30.74 15.76 3.96
CA LEU A 135 29.89 14.57 4.22
C LEU A 135 28.45 14.98 4.47
N VAL A 136 28.20 16.00 5.28
CA VAL A 136 26.83 16.51 5.52
C VAL A 136 26.18 16.99 4.21
N ARG A 137 26.96 17.68 3.35
CA ARG A 137 26.45 18.11 2.05
C ARG A 137 26.08 16.93 1.15
N LYS A 138 26.91 15.88 1.12
CA LYS A 138 26.62 14.66 0.34
C LYS A 138 25.35 13.97 0.87
N LEU A 139 25.24 13.81 2.19
CA LEU A 139 24.08 13.23 2.84
C LEU A 139 22.79 14.01 2.53
N SER A 140 22.83 15.33 2.57
CA SER A 140 21.68 16.19 2.26
C SER A 140 21.22 16.00 0.79
N ILE A 141 22.17 15.90 -0.15
CA ILE A 141 21.86 15.65 -1.56
C ILE A 141 21.22 14.26 -1.73
N ASP A 142 21.79 13.24 -1.10
CA ASP A 142 21.29 11.88 -1.22
C ASP A 142 19.92 11.72 -0.55
N GLN A 143 19.72 12.36 0.60
CA GLN A 143 18.40 12.41 1.26
C GLN A 143 17.34 13.06 0.36
N SER A 144 17.68 14.16 -0.30
CA SER A 144 16.76 14.82 -1.24
C SER A 144 16.42 13.94 -2.44
N LYS A 145 17.38 13.17 -2.96
CA LYS A 145 17.15 12.20 -4.05
C LYS A 145 16.26 11.05 -3.58
N MET A 146 16.50 10.52 -2.38
CA MET A 146 15.68 9.44 -1.81
C MET A 146 14.23 9.90 -1.61
N GLN A 147 14.03 11.11 -1.07
CA GLN A 147 12.70 11.65 -0.85
C GLN A 147 11.90 11.85 -2.16
N ARG A 148 12.58 12.33 -3.22
CA ARG A 148 11.96 12.42 -4.55
C ARG A 148 11.59 11.05 -5.11
N ARG A 149 12.46 10.06 -4.92
CA ARG A 149 12.21 8.69 -5.37
C ARG A 149 11.04 8.04 -4.61
N GLU A 150 10.96 8.25 -3.31
CA GLU A 150 9.85 7.80 -2.47
C GLU A 150 8.51 8.40 -2.94
N THR A 151 8.45 9.72 -3.13
CA THR A 151 7.25 10.38 -3.65
C THR A 151 6.82 9.83 -5.03
N LEU A 152 7.79 9.58 -5.92
CA LEU A 152 7.50 9.01 -7.23
C LEU A 152 6.97 7.58 -7.10
N LEU A 153 7.59 6.76 -6.24
CA LEU A 153 7.14 5.39 -6.00
C LEU A 153 5.72 5.36 -5.42
N ASP A 154 5.42 6.23 -4.45
CA ASP A 154 4.07 6.35 -3.88
C ASP A 154 3.02 6.69 -4.95
N THR A 155 3.36 7.61 -5.86
CA THR A 155 2.47 7.97 -6.96
C THR A 155 2.23 6.78 -7.88
N VAL A 156 3.30 6.09 -8.30
CA VAL A 156 3.20 4.92 -9.19
C VAL A 156 2.43 3.79 -8.51
N VAL A 157 2.68 3.53 -7.22
CA VAL A 157 1.95 2.49 -6.46
C VAL A 157 0.45 2.81 -6.42
N LYS A 158 0.08 4.06 -6.12
CA LYS A 158 -1.33 4.48 -6.08
C LYS A 158 -2.02 4.31 -7.44
N GLU A 159 -1.36 4.75 -8.52
CA GLU A 159 -1.89 4.59 -9.88
C GLU A 159 -2.07 3.11 -10.24
N ARG A 160 -1.06 2.27 -9.97
CA ARG A 160 -1.13 0.84 -10.27
C ARG A 160 -2.16 0.09 -9.42
N THR A 161 -2.32 0.49 -8.15
CA THR A 161 -3.36 -0.08 -7.29
C THR A 161 -4.75 0.23 -7.85
N LYS A 162 -4.97 1.49 -8.25
CA LYS A 162 -6.24 1.89 -8.87
C LYS A 162 -6.52 1.15 -10.19
N GLU A 163 -5.53 1.08 -11.08
CA GLU A 163 -5.66 0.31 -12.34
C GLU A 163 -5.98 -1.17 -12.09
N LEU A 164 -5.35 -1.76 -11.07
CA LEU A 164 -5.58 -3.14 -10.68
C LEU A 164 -7.01 -3.35 -10.14
N GLU A 165 -7.49 -2.46 -9.28
CA GLU A 165 -8.86 -2.47 -8.75
C GLU A 165 -9.89 -2.37 -9.89
N GLU A 166 -9.70 -1.40 -10.79
CA GLU A 166 -10.59 -1.24 -11.96
C GLU A 166 -10.58 -2.47 -12.88
N SER A 167 -9.41 -3.07 -13.09
CA SER A 167 -9.26 -4.28 -13.91
C SER A 167 -9.89 -5.49 -13.24
N TYR A 168 -9.75 -5.61 -11.91
CA TYR A 168 -10.37 -6.67 -11.12
C TYR A 168 -11.90 -6.59 -11.19
N GLU A 169 -12.49 -5.41 -11.02
CA GLU A 169 -13.93 -5.23 -11.12
C GLU A 169 -14.46 -5.55 -12.54
N LYS A 170 -13.75 -5.10 -13.58
CA LYS A 170 -14.10 -5.47 -14.96
C LYS A 170 -14.07 -6.99 -15.18
N LEU A 171 -13.06 -7.67 -14.67
CA LEU A 171 -12.94 -9.11 -14.76
C LEU A 171 -14.07 -9.82 -14.01
N LYS A 172 -14.42 -9.32 -12.81
CA LYS A 172 -15.52 -9.86 -12.01
C LYS A 172 -16.86 -9.76 -12.75
N ILE A 173 -17.16 -8.60 -13.34
CA ILE A 173 -18.35 -8.38 -14.16
C ILE A 173 -18.36 -9.31 -15.37
N ALA A 174 -17.27 -9.40 -16.12
CA ALA A 174 -17.16 -10.25 -17.30
C ALA A 174 -17.34 -11.74 -16.96
N ASN A 175 -16.77 -12.20 -15.84
CA ASN A 175 -16.96 -13.57 -15.37
C ASN A 175 -18.43 -13.84 -15.01
N ARG A 176 -19.09 -12.90 -14.31
CA ARG A 176 -20.52 -13.02 -13.97
C ARG A 176 -21.37 -13.09 -15.23
N GLN A 177 -21.15 -12.21 -16.19
CA GLN A 177 -21.88 -12.23 -17.48
C GLN A 177 -21.66 -13.54 -18.25
N ALA A 178 -20.43 -14.07 -18.26
CA ALA A 178 -20.13 -15.34 -18.91
C ALA A 178 -20.87 -16.53 -18.26
N LEU A 179 -20.95 -16.55 -16.92
CA LEU A 179 -21.69 -17.60 -16.19
C LEU A 179 -23.19 -17.50 -16.41
N PHE A 180 -23.75 -16.31 -16.43
CA PHE A 180 -25.17 -16.09 -16.72
C PHE A 180 -25.48 -16.46 -18.16
N GLY A 181 -24.67 -16.04 -19.13
CA GLY A 181 -24.83 -16.44 -20.52
C GLY A 181 -24.71 -17.96 -20.71
N LEU A 182 -23.90 -18.66 -19.92
CA LEU A 182 -23.85 -20.13 -19.94
C LEU A 182 -25.13 -20.73 -19.37
N ALA A 183 -25.68 -20.23 -18.28
CA ALA A 183 -26.96 -20.69 -17.73
C ALA A 183 -28.10 -20.46 -18.71
N GLU A 184 -28.21 -19.29 -19.33
CA GLU A 184 -29.19 -18.97 -20.37
C GLU A 184 -29.07 -19.87 -21.61
N ALA A 185 -27.82 -20.19 -22.02
CA ALA A 185 -27.60 -21.12 -23.12
C ALA A 185 -28.11 -22.55 -22.81
N ILE A 186 -28.03 -22.94 -21.53
CA ILE A 186 -28.59 -24.23 -21.06
C ILE A 186 -30.12 -24.18 -20.99
N GLU A 187 -30.67 -23.06 -20.47
CA GLU A 187 -32.10 -22.82 -20.49
C GLU A 187 -32.70 -22.83 -21.94
N ALA A 188 -31.95 -22.24 -22.89
CA ALA A 188 -32.36 -22.24 -24.29
C ALA A 188 -32.49 -23.66 -24.89
N LYS A 189 -31.78 -24.64 -24.28
CA LYS A 189 -31.94 -26.06 -24.63
C LYS A 189 -33.25 -26.66 -24.09
N ASP A 190 -33.77 -26.10 -22.98
CA ASP A 190 -35.06 -26.48 -22.39
C ASP A 190 -36.04 -25.29 -22.53
N PRO A 191 -36.86 -25.25 -23.62
CA PRO A 191 -37.69 -24.09 -23.95
C PRO A 191 -38.74 -23.75 -22.89
N TYR A 192 -38.87 -24.58 -21.87
CA TYR A 192 -39.87 -24.42 -20.80
C TYR A 192 -39.32 -23.64 -19.58
N THR A 193 -38.05 -23.27 -19.62
CA THR A 193 -37.35 -22.69 -18.45
C THR A 193 -36.90 -21.23 -18.65
N LYS A 194 -37.41 -20.53 -19.67
CA LYS A 194 -36.99 -19.14 -19.94
C LYS A 194 -37.11 -18.24 -18.70
N GLY A 195 -35.98 -17.69 -18.26
CA GLY A 195 -35.86 -16.84 -17.10
C GLY A 195 -35.99 -17.56 -15.74
N HIS A 196 -36.07 -18.89 -15.75
CA HIS A 196 -36.16 -19.72 -14.53
C HIS A 196 -34.93 -19.57 -13.64
N CYS A 197 -33.73 -19.69 -14.20
CA CYS A 197 -32.49 -19.58 -13.43
C CYS A 197 -32.40 -18.23 -12.70
N GLY A 198 -32.78 -17.12 -13.33
CA GLY A 198 -32.83 -15.79 -12.71
C GLY A 198 -33.84 -15.72 -11.57
N ARG A 199 -35.05 -16.27 -11.77
CA ARG A 199 -36.08 -16.28 -10.71
C ARG A 199 -35.69 -17.17 -9.53
N VAL A 200 -35.11 -18.34 -9.77
CA VAL A 200 -34.61 -19.24 -8.72
C VAL A 200 -33.50 -18.57 -7.93
N ALA A 201 -32.57 -17.86 -8.60
CA ALA A 201 -31.53 -17.12 -7.93
C ALA A 201 -32.10 -16.02 -7.05
N ALA A 202 -33.07 -15.25 -7.54
CA ALA A 202 -33.73 -14.19 -6.78
C ALA A 202 -34.44 -14.72 -5.53
N TYR A 203 -35.27 -15.76 -5.66
CA TYR A 203 -35.93 -16.39 -4.51
C TYR A 203 -34.91 -16.98 -3.53
N SER A 204 -33.82 -17.58 -4.02
CA SER A 204 -32.76 -18.12 -3.18
C SER A 204 -32.08 -17.02 -2.36
N LEU A 205 -31.77 -15.86 -2.97
CA LEU A 205 -31.16 -14.73 -2.27
C LEU A 205 -32.10 -14.09 -1.24
N LEU A 206 -33.40 -13.95 -1.58
CA LEU A 206 -34.40 -13.47 -0.63
C LEU A 206 -34.51 -14.39 0.59
N LEU A 207 -34.66 -15.70 0.35
CA LEU A 207 -34.75 -16.69 1.43
C LEU A 207 -33.46 -16.72 2.27
N ALA A 208 -32.29 -16.68 1.64
CA ALA A 208 -31.02 -16.69 2.33
C ALA A 208 -30.86 -15.48 3.27
N LYS A 209 -31.18 -14.27 2.80
CA LYS A 209 -31.12 -13.05 3.61
C LYS A 209 -32.02 -13.12 4.82
N GLU A 210 -33.28 -13.53 4.62
CA GLU A 210 -34.27 -13.65 5.71
C GLU A 210 -33.96 -14.81 6.67
N ALA A 211 -33.28 -15.86 6.21
CA ALA A 211 -32.82 -16.99 7.03
C ALA A 211 -31.46 -16.71 7.75
N GLY A 212 -30.87 -15.51 7.57
CA GLY A 212 -29.60 -15.15 8.23
C GLY A 212 -28.36 -15.81 7.61
N TYR A 213 -28.41 -16.11 6.31
CA TYR A 213 -27.25 -16.64 5.59
C TYR A 213 -26.11 -15.61 5.55
N PRO A 214 -24.83 -16.03 5.72
CA PRO A 214 -23.70 -15.12 5.70
C PRO A 214 -23.61 -14.28 4.44
N ALA A 215 -23.38 -12.97 4.57
CA ALA A 215 -23.37 -12.03 3.46
C ALA A 215 -22.25 -12.33 2.44
N ASP A 216 -21.10 -12.83 2.89
CA ASP A 216 -19.96 -13.23 2.06
C ASP A 216 -20.25 -14.49 1.22
N GLY A 217 -21.26 -15.28 1.57
CA GLY A 217 -21.70 -16.44 0.84
C GLY A 217 -22.78 -16.17 -0.22
N LEU A 218 -23.40 -14.98 -0.24
CA LEU A 218 -24.55 -14.69 -1.11
C LEU A 218 -24.21 -14.76 -2.61
N GLU A 219 -23.04 -14.28 -3.01
CA GLU A 219 -22.60 -14.36 -4.42
C GLU A 219 -22.41 -15.81 -4.86
N THR A 220 -21.86 -16.66 -4.01
CA THR A 220 -21.73 -18.10 -4.26
C THR A 220 -23.09 -18.77 -4.37
N LEU A 221 -24.04 -18.42 -3.51
CA LEU A 221 -25.41 -18.92 -3.57
C LEU A 221 -26.11 -18.51 -4.87
N GLU A 222 -25.95 -17.25 -5.27
CA GLU A 222 -26.51 -16.73 -6.54
C GLU A 222 -26.02 -17.55 -7.74
N PHE A 223 -24.69 -17.74 -7.87
CA PHE A 223 -24.14 -18.58 -8.93
C PHE A 223 -24.59 -20.04 -8.84
N GLY A 224 -24.70 -20.58 -7.63
CA GLY A 224 -25.21 -21.93 -7.40
C GLY A 224 -26.64 -22.10 -7.85
N ALA A 225 -27.48 -21.10 -7.58
CA ALA A 225 -28.87 -21.09 -8.01
C ALA A 225 -29.02 -20.90 -9.52
N PHE A 226 -28.21 -20.03 -10.14
CA PHE A 226 -28.18 -19.87 -11.59
C PHE A 226 -27.75 -21.13 -12.34
N LEU A 227 -26.80 -21.87 -11.80
CA LEU A 227 -26.15 -23.01 -12.45
C LEU A 227 -26.58 -24.35 -11.88
N HIS A 228 -27.62 -24.39 -11.00
CA HIS A 228 -28.04 -25.65 -10.36
C HIS A 228 -28.33 -26.77 -11.38
N ASP A 229 -28.86 -26.39 -12.51
CA ASP A 229 -29.26 -27.27 -13.60
C ASP A 229 -28.23 -27.42 -14.75
N ILE A 230 -26.99 -26.96 -14.58
CA ILE A 230 -25.92 -27.00 -15.60
C ILE A 230 -25.73 -28.41 -16.20
N GLY A 231 -25.98 -29.44 -15.42
CA GLY A 231 -25.84 -30.83 -15.84
C GLY A 231 -26.86 -31.28 -16.85
N LYS A 232 -27.94 -30.53 -17.09
CA LYS A 232 -28.92 -30.81 -18.16
C LYS A 232 -28.30 -30.82 -19.56
N ILE A 233 -27.15 -30.14 -19.73
CA ILE A 233 -26.37 -30.22 -20.98
C ILE A 233 -25.93 -31.64 -21.31
N GLY A 234 -25.75 -32.51 -20.30
CA GLY A 234 -25.40 -33.93 -20.46
C GLY A 234 -26.59 -34.86 -20.61
N ILE A 235 -27.84 -34.35 -20.60
CA ILE A 235 -29.04 -35.14 -20.80
C ILE A 235 -29.40 -35.17 -22.29
N LYS A 236 -29.80 -36.35 -22.77
CA LYS A 236 -30.19 -36.55 -24.17
C LYS A 236 -31.42 -35.71 -24.49
N ASP A 237 -31.43 -35.04 -25.65
CA ASP A 237 -32.56 -34.21 -26.10
C ASP A 237 -33.87 -34.99 -26.18
N ALA A 238 -33.83 -36.27 -26.57
CA ALA A 238 -34.99 -37.15 -26.60
C ALA A 238 -35.67 -37.33 -25.23
N VAL A 239 -34.91 -37.16 -24.12
CA VAL A 239 -35.44 -37.24 -22.75
C VAL A 239 -35.81 -35.85 -22.26
N LEU A 240 -34.93 -34.87 -22.46
CA LEU A 240 -35.12 -33.49 -21.97
C LEU A 240 -36.33 -32.82 -22.62
N LEU A 241 -36.50 -33.02 -23.93
CA LEU A 241 -37.53 -32.37 -24.75
C LEU A 241 -38.75 -33.27 -25.00
N LYS A 242 -38.89 -34.37 -24.29
CA LYS A 242 -40.00 -35.32 -24.51
C LYS A 242 -41.34 -34.64 -24.24
N PRO A 243 -42.26 -34.62 -25.24
CA PRO A 243 -43.60 -34.10 -25.04
C PRO A 243 -44.48 -35.15 -24.33
N GLY A 244 -44.40 -35.23 -23.02
CA GLY A 244 -45.17 -36.16 -22.21
C GLY A 244 -44.42 -36.71 -21.00
N PRO A 245 -45.01 -37.61 -20.21
CA PRO A 245 -44.38 -38.18 -19.05
C PRO A 245 -43.15 -39.03 -19.41
N LEU A 246 -42.11 -38.95 -18.60
CA LEU A 246 -40.94 -39.83 -18.72
C LEU A 246 -41.25 -41.20 -18.16
N ASP A 247 -40.75 -42.25 -18.83
CA ASP A 247 -40.75 -43.61 -18.28
C ASP A 247 -39.64 -43.77 -17.23
N ASP A 248 -39.56 -44.95 -16.59
CA ASP A 248 -38.61 -45.19 -15.50
C ASP A 248 -37.15 -45.08 -15.95
N ALA A 249 -36.81 -45.49 -17.18
CA ALA A 249 -35.46 -45.41 -17.71
C ALA A 249 -35.07 -43.96 -18.06
N GLU A 250 -36.00 -43.22 -18.62
CA GLU A 250 -35.86 -41.81 -18.93
C GLU A 250 -35.73 -40.97 -17.63
N TRP A 251 -36.54 -41.30 -16.60
CA TRP A 251 -36.41 -40.70 -15.30
C TRP A 251 -35.06 -41.01 -14.65
N ALA A 252 -34.55 -42.23 -14.75
CA ALA A 252 -33.24 -42.58 -14.26
C ALA A 252 -32.15 -41.72 -14.93
N HIS A 253 -32.26 -41.52 -16.26
CA HIS A 253 -31.34 -40.66 -17.01
C HIS A 253 -31.48 -39.17 -16.65
N MET A 254 -32.70 -38.66 -16.47
CA MET A 254 -32.94 -37.28 -16.03
C MET A 254 -32.29 -37.01 -14.64
N ARG A 255 -32.39 -37.96 -13.71
CA ARG A 255 -31.80 -37.85 -12.37
C ARG A 255 -30.25 -37.83 -12.35
N GLU A 256 -29.62 -38.04 -13.49
CA GLU A 256 -28.15 -37.93 -13.60
C GLU A 256 -27.65 -36.47 -13.65
N HIS A 257 -28.53 -35.48 -13.99
CA HIS A 257 -28.08 -34.11 -14.21
C HIS A 257 -27.37 -33.47 -13.00
N PRO A 258 -27.73 -33.74 -11.71
CA PRO A 258 -26.96 -33.16 -10.61
C PRO A 258 -25.53 -33.69 -10.53
N VAL A 259 -25.34 -34.99 -10.81
CA VAL A 259 -24.02 -35.61 -10.86
C VAL A 259 -23.20 -35.09 -12.04
N LYS A 260 -23.83 -35.01 -13.22
CA LYS A 260 -23.17 -34.45 -14.42
C LYS A 260 -22.81 -32.96 -14.23
N GLY A 261 -23.68 -32.21 -13.55
CA GLY A 261 -23.43 -30.82 -13.22
C GLY A 261 -22.25 -30.67 -12.27
N ASP A 262 -22.18 -31.52 -11.25
CA ASP A 262 -21.05 -31.59 -10.31
C ASP A 262 -19.74 -31.93 -11.03
N GLU A 263 -19.76 -32.90 -11.96
CA GLU A 263 -18.60 -33.23 -12.80
C GLU A 263 -18.12 -32.06 -13.67
N ILE A 264 -19.04 -31.25 -14.20
CA ILE A 264 -18.72 -30.06 -14.98
C ILE A 264 -18.14 -28.97 -14.07
N ALA A 265 -18.83 -28.66 -12.97
CA ALA A 265 -18.42 -27.61 -12.04
C ALA A 265 -17.05 -27.92 -11.39
N SER A 266 -16.76 -29.20 -11.10
CA SER A 266 -15.50 -29.62 -10.50
C SER A 266 -14.26 -29.32 -11.36
N LYS A 267 -14.43 -29.18 -12.68
CA LYS A 267 -13.33 -28.88 -13.62
C LYS A 267 -12.96 -27.40 -13.66
N ILE A 268 -13.82 -26.54 -13.12
CA ILE A 268 -13.66 -25.09 -13.13
C ILE A 268 -13.46 -24.62 -11.69
N GLU A 269 -12.26 -24.17 -11.34
CA GLU A 269 -11.89 -23.78 -9.97
C GLU A 269 -12.90 -22.80 -9.36
N MET A 270 -13.33 -21.82 -10.13
CA MET A 270 -14.29 -20.80 -9.70
C MET A 270 -15.68 -21.36 -9.37
N LEU A 271 -16.06 -22.52 -9.93
CA LEU A 271 -17.37 -23.15 -9.69
C LEU A 271 -17.36 -24.15 -8.53
N ARG A 272 -16.20 -24.49 -7.97
CA ARG A 272 -16.15 -25.43 -6.83
C ARG A 272 -17.04 -25.03 -5.64
N PRO A 273 -17.12 -23.75 -5.24
CA PRO A 273 -17.99 -23.37 -4.13
C PRO A 273 -19.47 -23.61 -4.37
N ILE A 274 -19.92 -23.65 -5.63
CA ILE A 274 -21.34 -23.87 -5.98
C ILE A 274 -21.72 -25.35 -6.10
N MET A 275 -20.76 -26.26 -6.12
CA MET A 275 -21.01 -27.69 -6.30
C MET A 275 -22.08 -28.25 -5.36
N PRO A 276 -22.16 -27.88 -4.07
CA PRO A 276 -23.21 -28.36 -3.20
C PRO A 276 -24.63 -27.98 -3.64
N ALA A 277 -24.81 -26.80 -4.23
CA ALA A 277 -26.10 -26.39 -4.82
C ALA A 277 -26.42 -27.22 -6.05
N VAL A 278 -25.44 -27.36 -6.96
CA VAL A 278 -25.61 -28.12 -8.24
C VAL A 278 -25.90 -29.60 -7.97
N ARG A 279 -25.15 -30.23 -7.06
CA ARG A 279 -25.25 -31.66 -6.79
C ARG A 279 -26.47 -32.04 -5.97
N ASN A 280 -26.82 -31.21 -4.96
CA ASN A 280 -27.72 -31.63 -3.90
C ASN A 280 -29.07 -30.91 -3.87
N HIS A 281 -29.42 -30.07 -4.87
CA HIS A 281 -30.71 -29.37 -4.91
C HIS A 281 -31.94 -30.28 -5.05
N HIS A 282 -31.74 -31.51 -5.41
CA HIS A 282 -32.81 -32.54 -5.47
C HIS A 282 -32.80 -33.51 -4.29
N GLU A 283 -31.96 -33.24 -3.28
CA GLU A 283 -32.09 -33.96 -2.01
C GLU A 283 -33.38 -33.57 -1.30
N ARG A 284 -33.94 -34.52 -0.57
CA ARG A 284 -35.15 -34.31 0.22
C ARG A 284 -34.87 -34.44 1.69
N TRP A 285 -35.54 -33.65 2.50
CA TRP A 285 -35.34 -33.62 3.95
C TRP A 285 -35.47 -34.99 4.62
N ASP A 286 -36.38 -35.86 4.12
CA ASP A 286 -36.61 -37.23 4.60
C ASP A 286 -35.62 -38.29 4.04
N GLY A 287 -34.66 -37.89 3.19
CA GLY A 287 -33.68 -38.78 2.58
C GLY A 287 -34.20 -39.55 1.36
N SER A 288 -35.41 -39.29 0.88
CA SER A 288 -35.96 -39.90 -0.34
C SER A 288 -35.48 -39.22 -1.62
N GLY A 289 -34.58 -38.20 -1.51
CA GLY A 289 -34.00 -37.47 -2.61
C GLY A 289 -32.87 -38.18 -3.36
N TYR A 290 -32.17 -37.48 -4.19
CA TYR A 290 -31.03 -37.95 -4.97
C TYR A 290 -30.02 -36.82 -5.20
N PRO A 291 -28.74 -37.11 -5.50
CA PRO A 291 -28.14 -38.42 -5.75
C PRO A 291 -27.63 -39.12 -4.48
N ASP A 292 -27.31 -38.38 -3.39
CA ASP A 292 -26.55 -38.89 -2.23
C ASP A 292 -27.47 -39.39 -1.11
N LYS A 293 -28.80 -39.17 -1.20
CA LYS A 293 -29.81 -39.55 -0.20
C LYS A 293 -29.53 -38.99 1.19
N MET A 294 -29.13 -37.74 1.21
CA MET A 294 -28.86 -37.01 2.44
C MET A 294 -30.14 -36.70 3.22
N VAL A 295 -30.03 -36.63 4.57
CA VAL A 295 -31.20 -36.45 5.45
C VAL A 295 -31.07 -35.16 6.26
N GLY A 296 -32.09 -34.36 6.32
CA GLY A 296 -32.20 -33.20 7.21
C GLY A 296 -31.07 -32.20 7.03
N GLN A 297 -30.45 -31.81 8.12
CA GLN A 297 -29.35 -30.84 8.13
C GLN A 297 -28.03 -31.35 7.50
N ALA A 298 -27.91 -32.63 7.17
CA ALA A 298 -26.78 -33.13 6.41
C ALA A 298 -26.80 -32.60 4.96
N ILE A 299 -27.98 -32.21 4.43
CA ILE A 299 -28.09 -31.53 3.14
C ILE A 299 -27.48 -30.13 3.26
N PRO A 300 -26.52 -29.75 2.40
CA PRO A 300 -25.93 -28.42 2.43
C PRO A 300 -26.99 -27.30 2.41
N LEU A 301 -26.81 -26.28 3.25
CA LEU A 301 -27.79 -25.19 3.38
C LEU A 301 -28.10 -24.52 2.04
N VAL A 302 -27.09 -24.29 1.20
CA VAL A 302 -27.26 -23.75 -0.17
C VAL A 302 -28.19 -24.62 -1.02
N ALA A 303 -28.07 -25.93 -0.94
CA ALA A 303 -28.91 -26.85 -1.67
C ALA A 303 -30.36 -26.84 -1.16
N ARG A 304 -30.57 -26.76 0.17
CA ARG A 304 -31.90 -26.63 0.77
C ARG A 304 -32.62 -25.37 0.36
N ILE A 305 -31.88 -24.24 0.28
CA ILE A 305 -32.40 -22.94 -0.17
C ILE A 305 -32.77 -23.02 -1.64
N VAL A 306 -31.88 -23.49 -2.51
CA VAL A 306 -32.12 -23.60 -3.96
C VAL A 306 -33.31 -24.56 -4.25
N ALA A 307 -33.41 -25.70 -3.55
CA ALA A 307 -34.50 -26.64 -3.69
C ALA A 307 -35.88 -26.01 -3.43
N ILE A 308 -36.01 -25.14 -2.45
CA ILE A 308 -37.28 -24.45 -2.17
C ILE A 308 -37.58 -23.41 -3.23
N ALA A 309 -36.59 -22.65 -3.67
CA ALA A 309 -36.69 -21.63 -4.70
C ALA A 309 -37.10 -22.24 -6.06
N ASP A 310 -36.43 -23.33 -6.45
CA ASP A 310 -36.77 -24.10 -7.67
C ASP A 310 -38.20 -24.65 -7.64
N ALA A 311 -38.55 -25.28 -6.52
CA ALA A 311 -39.94 -25.81 -6.38
C ALA A 311 -40.99 -24.70 -6.42
N TYR A 312 -40.72 -23.55 -5.80
CA TYR A 312 -41.64 -22.43 -5.84
C TYR A 312 -41.79 -21.87 -7.26
N ASP A 313 -40.69 -21.62 -7.96
CA ASP A 313 -40.71 -21.14 -9.35
C ASP A 313 -41.45 -22.12 -10.28
N ALA A 314 -41.19 -23.40 -10.10
CA ALA A 314 -41.90 -24.46 -10.87
C ALA A 314 -43.42 -24.50 -10.66
N MET A 315 -43.91 -24.01 -9.52
CA MET A 315 -45.33 -23.89 -9.23
C MET A 315 -45.92 -22.54 -9.64
N ALA A 316 -45.16 -21.47 -9.48
CA ALA A 316 -45.61 -20.10 -9.67
C ALA A 316 -45.53 -19.62 -11.13
N THR A 317 -44.94 -20.43 -12.06
CA THR A 317 -44.73 -20.08 -13.46
C THR A 317 -45.56 -20.96 -14.39
N ASP A 318 -46.09 -20.36 -15.48
CA ASP A 318 -46.77 -21.11 -16.54
C ASP A 318 -45.81 -22.10 -17.22
N ARG A 319 -46.23 -23.36 -17.33
CA ARG A 319 -45.53 -24.39 -18.10
C ARG A 319 -46.48 -24.95 -19.16
N PRO A 320 -46.01 -25.53 -20.29
CA PRO A 320 -46.86 -25.95 -21.38
C PRO A 320 -48.02 -26.87 -20.99
N TYR A 321 -47.82 -27.62 -19.93
CA TYR A 321 -48.81 -28.61 -19.46
C TYR A 321 -49.46 -28.21 -18.12
N LYS A 322 -49.11 -27.04 -17.54
CA LYS A 322 -49.59 -26.62 -16.23
C LYS A 322 -49.60 -25.11 -16.12
N LYS A 323 -50.76 -24.54 -15.79
CA LYS A 323 -50.84 -23.11 -15.41
C LYS A 323 -50.20 -22.83 -14.08
N ALA A 324 -49.65 -21.64 -13.94
CA ALA A 324 -49.14 -21.13 -12.67
C ALA A 324 -50.21 -21.21 -11.57
N LEU A 325 -49.83 -21.69 -10.43
CA LEU A 325 -50.67 -21.66 -9.23
C LEU A 325 -50.72 -20.27 -8.63
N PRO A 326 -51.84 -19.86 -7.99
CA PRO A 326 -51.89 -18.71 -7.12
C PRO A 326 -50.84 -18.83 -6.01
N ILE A 327 -50.37 -17.70 -5.52
CA ILE A 327 -49.31 -17.65 -4.49
C ILE A 327 -49.72 -18.44 -3.24
N GLU A 328 -50.96 -18.27 -2.81
CA GLU A 328 -51.53 -18.94 -1.63
C GLU A 328 -51.52 -20.46 -1.77
N GLU A 329 -51.79 -20.97 -3.01
CA GLU A 329 -51.71 -22.40 -3.30
C GLU A 329 -50.27 -22.91 -3.31
N CYS A 330 -49.31 -22.13 -3.84
CA CYS A 330 -47.88 -22.45 -3.80
C CYS A 330 -47.40 -22.55 -2.33
N GLU A 331 -47.74 -21.56 -1.50
CA GLU A 331 -47.41 -21.55 -0.07
C GLU A 331 -48.03 -22.76 0.66
N ALA A 332 -49.27 -23.09 0.37
CA ALA A 332 -49.96 -24.26 0.96
C ALA A 332 -49.26 -25.59 0.59
N VAL A 333 -48.78 -25.73 -0.65
CA VAL A 333 -48.02 -26.90 -1.12
C VAL A 333 -46.67 -26.95 -0.38
N LEU A 334 -45.96 -25.83 -0.25
CA LEU A 334 -44.70 -25.78 0.50
C LEU A 334 -44.88 -26.19 1.97
N LEU A 335 -45.88 -25.65 2.66
CA LEU A 335 -46.18 -26.01 4.04
C LEU A 335 -46.52 -27.49 4.19
N LYS A 336 -47.28 -28.06 3.26
CA LYS A 336 -47.65 -29.51 3.27
C LYS A 336 -46.43 -30.43 3.06
N THR A 337 -45.38 -29.93 2.41
CA THR A 337 -44.17 -30.70 2.10
C THR A 337 -43.01 -30.41 3.07
N ALA A 338 -43.17 -29.47 3.99
CA ALA A 338 -42.24 -29.15 5.03
C ALA A 338 -41.92 -30.36 5.92
N GLY A 339 -40.64 -30.58 6.24
CA GLY A 339 -40.16 -31.71 7.03
C GLY A 339 -40.18 -33.06 6.27
N LYS A 340 -40.72 -33.11 5.04
CA LYS A 340 -40.66 -34.28 4.17
C LYS A 340 -39.78 -34.03 2.94
N MET A 341 -40.15 -33.06 2.13
CA MET A 341 -39.36 -32.72 0.93
C MET A 341 -38.36 -31.63 1.22
N TYR A 342 -38.74 -30.62 1.99
CA TYR A 342 -37.97 -29.41 2.20
C TYR A 342 -37.73 -29.16 3.69
N ASP A 343 -36.71 -28.32 3.96
CA ASP A 343 -36.39 -27.88 5.30
C ASP A 343 -37.56 -27.09 5.90
N PRO A 344 -38.13 -27.54 7.04
CA PRO A 344 -39.31 -26.92 7.64
C PRO A 344 -39.02 -25.48 8.13
N ASP A 345 -37.83 -25.19 8.65
CA ASP A 345 -37.49 -23.88 9.16
C ASP A 345 -37.37 -22.86 8.02
N LEU A 346 -36.77 -23.26 6.87
CA LEU A 346 -36.69 -22.41 5.67
C LEU A 346 -38.06 -22.18 5.03
N ILE A 347 -38.94 -23.20 5.01
CA ILE A 347 -40.34 -23.04 4.53
C ILE A 347 -41.09 -22.04 5.41
N GLU A 348 -40.97 -22.15 6.74
CA GLU A 348 -41.58 -21.19 7.66
C GLU A 348 -41.14 -19.75 7.35
N VAL A 349 -39.84 -19.52 7.17
CA VAL A 349 -39.29 -18.21 6.78
C VAL A 349 -39.87 -17.76 5.45
N PHE A 350 -39.88 -18.60 4.42
CA PHE A 350 -40.35 -18.27 3.07
C PHE A 350 -41.82 -17.79 3.10
N VAL A 351 -42.69 -18.55 3.76
CA VAL A 351 -44.14 -18.26 3.81
C VAL A 351 -44.42 -17.08 4.74
N LYS A 352 -43.83 -17.03 5.94
CA LYS A 352 -44.06 -15.97 6.92
C LYS A 352 -43.61 -14.58 6.40
N ARG A 353 -42.53 -14.54 5.63
CA ARG A 353 -42.00 -13.32 4.98
C ARG A 353 -42.63 -13.02 3.63
N LYS A 354 -43.57 -13.89 3.15
CA LYS A 354 -44.25 -13.76 1.86
C LYS A 354 -43.29 -13.54 0.69
N LEU A 355 -42.16 -14.29 0.67
CA LEU A 355 -41.08 -14.07 -0.29
C LEU A 355 -41.54 -14.25 -1.74
N GLY A 356 -42.55 -15.12 -1.99
CA GLY A 356 -43.16 -15.27 -3.31
C GLY A 356 -43.85 -14.01 -3.84
N THR A 357 -44.31 -13.12 -2.98
CA THR A 357 -44.96 -11.86 -3.37
C THR A 357 -43.94 -10.79 -3.74
N LEU A 358 -42.83 -10.72 -2.98
CA LEU A 358 -41.78 -9.69 -3.14
C LEU A 358 -41.15 -9.72 -4.54
N TYR A 359 -41.03 -10.93 -5.15
CA TYR A 359 -40.44 -11.03 -6.47
C TYR A 359 -41.29 -10.39 -7.58
N ARG A 360 -42.66 -10.41 -7.47
CA ARG A 360 -43.53 -9.86 -8.51
C ARG A 360 -43.57 -8.33 -8.52
N GLU A 361 -43.25 -7.68 -7.39
CA GLU A 361 -43.36 -6.22 -7.26
C GLU A 361 -42.03 -5.51 -7.53
N ASP A 362 -40.89 -6.10 -7.12
CA ASP A 362 -39.60 -5.41 -7.11
C ASP A 362 -38.60 -5.88 -8.18
N TYR A 363 -38.80 -7.02 -8.83
CA TYR A 363 -37.81 -7.62 -9.74
C TYR A 363 -38.11 -7.47 -11.22
N ASP A 364 -39.34 -7.15 -11.61
CA ASP A 364 -39.65 -6.76 -13.01
C ASP A 364 -39.04 -5.37 -13.34
N ASP A 365 -38.72 -4.58 -12.31
CA ASP A 365 -38.07 -3.25 -12.38
C ASP A 365 -36.62 -3.24 -11.93
N LEU A 366 -36.02 -4.34 -11.53
CA LEU A 366 -34.57 -4.36 -11.37
C LEU A 366 -33.96 -4.20 -12.76
N PRO A 367 -33.30 -3.08 -13.02
CA PRO A 367 -32.50 -2.98 -14.22
C PRO A 367 -31.49 -4.12 -14.10
N TYR A 368 -31.51 -5.08 -14.99
CA TYR A 368 -30.30 -5.69 -15.44
C TYR A 368 -29.41 -4.49 -15.74
N ASP A 369 -28.47 -4.21 -14.85
CA ASP A 369 -27.54 -3.11 -15.05
C ASP A 369 -26.69 -3.51 -16.26
N ASP A 370 -27.17 -3.12 -17.44
CA ASP A 370 -26.52 -3.33 -18.75
C ASP A 370 -25.21 -2.55 -18.84
N GLY A 371 -24.61 -2.19 -17.69
CA GLY A 371 -23.27 -1.59 -17.66
C GLY A 371 -23.18 -0.21 -18.34
N HIS A 372 -24.29 0.49 -18.51
CA HIS A 372 -24.26 1.88 -18.91
C HIS A 372 -23.77 2.74 -17.73
N VAL A 373 -22.45 2.78 -17.59
CA VAL A 373 -21.79 3.89 -16.92
C VAL A 373 -22.26 5.16 -17.61
N ALA A 374 -23.20 5.84 -16.98
CA ALA A 374 -23.53 7.21 -17.36
C ALA A 374 -22.24 8.02 -17.25
N SER A 375 -21.65 8.33 -18.39
CA SER A 375 -20.64 9.36 -18.53
C SER A 375 -21.27 10.67 -18.12
N SER A 376 -21.13 11.05 -16.83
CA SER A 376 -21.37 12.42 -16.40
C SER A 376 -20.24 13.28 -16.91
N THR A 377 -20.57 14.08 -17.91
CA THR A 377 -19.86 15.30 -18.36
C THR A 377 -19.46 16.21 -17.20
#